data_3250f77dc76cc8ea53312ef9fd6b3b93
#
_entry.id   3250f77dc76cc8ea53312ef9fd6b3b93
#
_cell.length_a   1.000
_cell.length_b   1.000
_cell.length_c   1.000
_cell.angle_alpha   90.00
_cell.angle_beta   90.00
_cell.angle_gamma   90.00
#
_symmetry.space_group_name_H-M   'P 1'
#
loop_
_entity.id
_entity.type
_entity.pdbx_description
1 polymer ?
#
loop_
_entity_poly.entity_id
_entity_poly.type
_entity_poly.pdbx_seq_one_letter_code
_entity_poly.pdbx_strand_id
1 'polypeptide(L)'
;MGNHAILSASSSHRWLHCLPSARLELEFEDTSGKAADEGTAAHALSEHKLKKALHIRSKRPISEYDSDEMEECTDAYVDFVMEQVELARNFCNDPIILIEKRLDFSCYVPDGFGTGDCL
;
A
#
# COMPACT_ATOMS: atom_id res chain seq x y z
N MET A 1 -15.04 -10.82 2.41
CA MET A 1 -15.04 -9.71 3.38
C MET A 1 -13.89 -8.78 3.02
N GLY A 2 -14.24 -7.55 2.74
CA GLY A 2 -13.23 -6.56 2.36
C GLY A 2 -12.24 -6.30 3.49
N ASN A 3 -10.96 -6.28 3.15
CA ASN A 3 -9.88 -5.92 4.06
C ASN A 3 -9.79 -4.40 4.34
N HIS A 4 -10.91 -3.68 4.16
CA HIS A 4 -10.96 -2.23 4.30
C HIS A 4 -11.77 -1.84 5.52
N ALA A 5 -11.29 -0.83 6.25
CA ALA A 5 -12.04 -0.21 7.31
C ALA A 5 -13.25 0.55 6.73
N ILE A 6 -14.36 0.61 7.46
CA ILE A 6 -15.54 1.41 7.06
C ILE A 6 -15.14 2.87 6.84
N LEU A 7 -14.36 3.41 7.78
CA LEU A 7 -13.75 4.74 7.67
C LEU A 7 -12.27 4.57 7.22
N SER A 8 -12.07 4.18 5.98
CA SER A 8 -10.73 3.93 5.46
C SER A 8 -9.97 5.22 5.18
N ALA A 9 -8.64 5.16 5.27
CA ALA A 9 -7.78 6.29 4.95
C ALA A 9 -7.92 6.72 3.50
N SER A 10 -8.03 5.78 2.56
CA SER A 10 -8.15 6.05 1.12
C SER A 10 -9.46 6.76 0.73
N SER A 11 -10.53 6.57 1.49
CA SER A 11 -11.82 7.25 1.27
C SER A 11 -12.07 8.42 2.22
N SER A 12 -11.08 8.82 3.01
CA SER A 12 -11.20 9.87 4.04
C SER A 12 -11.68 11.21 3.49
N HIS A 13 -11.27 11.60 2.29
CA HIS A 13 -11.76 12.81 1.63
C HIS A 13 -13.27 12.84 1.46
N ARG A 14 -13.93 11.69 1.35
CA ARG A 14 -15.37 11.53 1.22
C ARG A 14 -16.07 11.56 2.57
N TRP A 15 -15.70 10.67 3.49
CA TRP A 15 -16.39 10.57 4.78
C TRP A 15 -16.08 11.73 5.73
N LEU A 16 -14.95 12.43 5.58
CA LEU A 16 -14.69 13.68 6.30
C LEU A 16 -15.67 14.80 5.93
N HIS A 17 -16.17 14.81 4.70
CA HIS A 17 -17.16 15.80 4.24
C HIS A 17 -18.59 15.29 4.35
N CYS A 18 -18.80 13.99 4.30
CA CYS A 18 -20.12 13.37 4.36
C CYS A 18 -20.06 12.04 5.12
N LEU A 19 -20.21 12.09 6.43
CA LEU A 19 -20.19 10.89 7.29
C LEU A 19 -21.18 9.81 6.87
N PRO A 20 -22.44 10.13 6.47
CA PRO A 20 -23.39 9.12 6.01
C PRO A 20 -22.91 8.32 4.79
N SER A 21 -21.99 8.84 3.98
CA SER A 21 -21.48 8.15 2.79
C SER A 21 -20.81 6.81 3.14
N ALA A 22 -20.13 6.73 4.27
CA ALA A 22 -19.48 5.50 4.73
C ALA A 22 -20.49 4.36 4.98
N ARG A 23 -21.66 4.69 5.53
CA ARG A 23 -22.75 3.71 5.73
C ARG A 23 -23.43 3.35 4.41
N LEU A 24 -23.66 4.33 3.56
CA LEU A 24 -24.29 4.12 2.27
C LEU A 24 -23.47 3.21 1.38
N GLU A 25 -22.15 3.31 1.41
CA GLU A 25 -21.26 2.43 0.66
C GLU A 25 -21.39 0.94 1.02
N LEU A 26 -21.74 0.63 2.28
CA LEU A 26 -21.93 -0.75 2.70
C LEU A 26 -23.15 -1.42 2.05
N GLU A 27 -24.07 -0.65 1.48
CA GLU A 27 -25.25 -1.15 0.77
C GLU A 27 -24.94 -1.54 -0.67
N PHE A 28 -23.78 -1.16 -1.19
CA PHE A 28 -23.35 -1.48 -2.56
C PHE A 28 -22.34 -2.64 -2.55
N GLU A 29 -22.42 -3.47 -3.59
CA GLU A 29 -21.42 -4.51 -3.81
C GLU A 29 -20.08 -3.89 -4.14
N ASP A 30 -19.02 -4.43 -3.55
CA ASP A 30 -17.64 -4.06 -3.88
C ASP A 30 -17.26 -4.68 -5.23
N THR A 31 -17.36 -3.88 -6.28
CA THR A 31 -16.95 -4.28 -7.63
C THR A 31 -15.53 -3.79 -7.86
N SER A 32 -14.54 -4.63 -7.58
CA SER A 32 -13.16 -4.35 -8.01
C SER A 32 -13.09 -4.39 -9.54
N GLY A 33 -12.55 -3.33 -10.13
CA GLY A 33 -12.29 -3.28 -11.58
C GLY A 33 -10.88 -3.78 -11.90
N LYS A 34 -10.63 -4.07 -13.19
CA LYS A 34 -9.30 -4.49 -13.69
C LYS A 34 -8.17 -3.55 -13.23
N ALA A 35 -8.42 -2.25 -13.16
CA ALA A 35 -7.43 -1.28 -12.69
C ALA A 35 -7.04 -1.50 -11.22
N ALA A 36 -7.99 -1.91 -10.36
CA ALA A 36 -7.71 -2.23 -8.96
C ALA A 36 -6.89 -3.53 -8.84
N ASP A 37 -7.18 -4.52 -9.67
CA ASP A 37 -6.46 -5.80 -9.69
C ASP A 37 -5.02 -5.60 -10.20
N GLU A 38 -4.86 -4.80 -11.26
CA GLU A 38 -3.53 -4.40 -11.77
C GLU A 38 -2.74 -3.61 -10.73
N GLY A 39 -3.38 -2.68 -10.02
CA GLY A 39 -2.77 -1.95 -8.91
C GLY A 39 -2.30 -2.88 -7.79
N THR A 40 -3.10 -3.87 -7.42
CA THR A 40 -2.74 -4.89 -6.43
C THR A 40 -1.52 -5.70 -6.88
N ALA A 41 -1.47 -6.09 -8.15
CA ALA A 41 -0.32 -6.79 -8.72
C ALA A 41 0.95 -5.92 -8.70
N ALA A 42 0.83 -4.63 -9.03
CA ALA A 42 1.93 -3.68 -8.99
C ALA A 42 2.47 -3.49 -7.56
N HIS A 43 1.60 -3.37 -6.56
CA HIS A 43 2.01 -3.32 -5.15
C HIS A 43 2.75 -4.57 -4.70
N ALA A 44 2.25 -5.76 -5.05
CA ALA A 44 2.89 -7.03 -4.71
C ALA A 44 4.28 -7.16 -5.35
N LEU A 45 4.43 -6.75 -6.60
CA LEU A 45 5.72 -6.76 -7.29
C LEU A 45 6.69 -5.74 -6.69
N SER A 46 6.21 -4.55 -6.37
CA SER A 46 7.00 -3.50 -5.71
C SER A 46 7.51 -3.95 -4.34
N GLU A 47 6.65 -4.56 -3.53
CA GLU A 47 7.01 -5.14 -2.24
C GLU A 47 8.12 -6.18 -2.37
N HIS A 48 7.97 -7.11 -3.33
CA HIS A 48 8.99 -8.12 -3.59
C HIS A 48 10.34 -7.51 -3.98
N LYS A 49 10.33 -6.58 -4.95
CA LYS A 49 11.56 -5.93 -5.42
C LYS A 49 12.24 -5.11 -4.31
N LEU A 50 11.45 -4.39 -3.50
CA LEU A 50 11.98 -3.62 -2.37
C LEU A 50 12.58 -4.52 -1.30
N LYS A 51 11.92 -5.61 -0.95
CA LYS A 51 12.46 -6.61 -0.02
C LYS A 51 13.77 -7.20 -0.55
N LYS A 52 13.83 -7.50 -1.84
CA LYS A 52 15.06 -7.98 -2.48
C LYS A 52 16.19 -6.96 -2.40
N ALA A 53 15.90 -5.69 -2.66
CA ALA A 53 16.89 -4.60 -2.55
C ALA A 53 17.41 -4.41 -1.12
N LEU A 54 16.58 -4.68 -0.12
CA LEU A 54 16.94 -4.64 1.30
C LEU A 54 17.48 -5.97 1.85
N HIS A 55 17.75 -6.94 0.98
CA HIS A 55 18.24 -8.30 1.34
C HIS A 55 17.28 -9.09 2.22
N ILE A 56 15.98 -8.79 2.15
CA ILE A 56 14.92 -9.53 2.84
C ILE A 56 14.42 -10.65 1.91
N ARG A 57 14.29 -11.84 2.48
CA ARG A 57 13.80 -13.01 1.73
C ARG A 57 12.36 -12.81 1.26
N SER A 58 12.11 -12.96 -0.03
CA SER A 58 10.79 -12.82 -0.61
C SER A 58 10.66 -13.71 -1.85
N LYS A 59 9.44 -14.14 -2.16
CA LYS A 59 9.12 -14.87 -3.38
C LYS A 59 8.47 -13.91 -4.38
N ARG A 60 8.95 -13.92 -5.63
CA ARG A 60 8.38 -13.12 -6.71
C ARG A 60 6.92 -13.52 -6.93
N PRO A 61 5.97 -12.57 -6.86
CA PRO A 61 4.60 -12.83 -7.27
C PRO A 61 4.51 -12.99 -8.79
N ILE A 62 3.56 -13.79 -9.23
CA ILE A 62 3.26 -13.99 -10.65
C ILE A 62 1.84 -13.47 -10.88
N SER A 63 1.66 -12.62 -11.88
CA SER A 63 0.38 -12.03 -12.22
C SER A 63 0.15 -12.03 -13.74
N GLU A 64 -1.11 -12.12 -14.15
CA GLU A 64 -1.50 -11.94 -15.54
C GLU A 64 -1.30 -10.49 -16.04
N TYR A 65 -1.09 -9.55 -15.12
CA TYR A 65 -0.81 -8.13 -15.41
C TYR A 65 0.67 -7.83 -15.58
N ASP A 66 1.54 -8.83 -15.46
CA ASP A 66 2.99 -8.63 -15.65
C ASP A 66 3.27 -8.09 -17.05
N SER A 67 3.92 -6.94 -17.11
CA SER A 67 4.26 -6.25 -18.34
C SER A 67 5.57 -5.48 -18.19
N ASP A 68 6.19 -5.11 -19.30
CA ASP A 68 7.41 -4.29 -19.29
C ASP A 68 7.17 -2.93 -18.62
N GLU A 69 6.00 -2.33 -18.84
CA GLU A 69 5.60 -1.09 -18.18
C GLU A 69 5.51 -1.25 -16.66
N MET A 70 4.91 -2.35 -16.18
CA MET A 70 4.84 -2.64 -14.76
C MET A 70 6.24 -2.85 -14.16
N GLU A 71 7.14 -3.53 -14.87
CA GLU A 71 8.53 -3.70 -14.46
C GLU A 71 9.24 -2.35 -14.31
N GLU A 72 9.13 -1.48 -15.30
CA GLU A 72 9.74 -0.14 -15.27
C GLU A 72 9.17 0.73 -14.14
N CYS A 73 7.86 0.76 -13.96
CA CYS A 73 7.22 1.54 -12.90
C CYS A 73 7.62 1.04 -11.51
N THR A 74 7.66 -0.26 -11.30
CA THR A 74 8.04 -0.84 -10.02
C THR A 74 9.54 -0.68 -9.73
N ASP A 75 10.38 -0.74 -10.76
CA ASP A 75 11.82 -0.44 -10.62
C ASP A 75 12.04 1.03 -10.21
N ALA A 76 11.35 1.97 -10.85
CA ALA A 76 11.43 3.37 -10.51
C ALA A 76 10.96 3.65 -9.06
N TYR A 77 9.91 2.98 -8.62
CA TYR A 77 9.46 3.04 -7.23
C TYR A 77 10.53 2.56 -6.25
N VAL A 78 11.14 1.41 -6.52
CA VAL A 78 12.19 0.84 -5.66
C VAL A 78 13.42 1.75 -5.62
N ASP A 79 13.83 2.31 -6.76
CA ASP A 79 14.96 3.25 -6.84
C ASP A 79 14.68 4.48 -5.97
N PHE A 80 13.49 5.06 -6.05
CA PHE A 80 13.08 6.19 -5.22
C PHE A 80 13.11 5.84 -3.73
N VAL A 81 12.55 4.70 -3.34
CA VAL A 81 12.55 4.26 -1.94
C VAL A 81 13.96 4.02 -1.41
N MET A 82 14.82 3.38 -2.21
CA MET A 82 16.22 3.14 -1.82
C MET A 82 17.00 4.45 -1.66
N GLU A 83 16.72 5.46 -2.48
CA GLU A 83 17.27 6.81 -2.28
C GLU A 83 16.83 7.41 -0.94
N GLN A 84 15.56 7.28 -0.56
CA GLN A 84 15.07 7.73 0.74
C GLN A 84 15.70 6.94 1.90
N VAL A 85 15.92 5.65 1.73
CA VAL A 85 16.63 4.81 2.72
C VAL A 85 18.05 5.31 2.94
N GLU A 86 18.79 5.63 1.89
CA GLU A 86 20.14 6.19 2.01
C GLU A 86 20.14 7.55 2.71
N LEU A 87 19.15 8.41 2.40
CA LEU A 87 18.98 9.68 3.12
C LEU A 87 18.72 9.45 4.61
N ALA A 88 17.85 8.49 4.96
CA ALA A 88 17.57 8.15 6.34
C ALA A 88 18.82 7.64 7.09
N ARG A 89 19.66 6.86 6.43
CA ARG A 89 20.92 6.34 6.99
C ARG A 89 21.93 7.44 7.30
N ASN A 90 21.85 8.59 6.64
CA ASN A 90 22.68 9.75 6.96
C ASN A 90 22.34 10.38 8.33
N PHE A 91 21.10 10.18 8.79
CA PHE A 91 20.62 10.68 10.10
C PHE A 91 20.63 9.61 11.18
N CYS A 92 20.48 8.34 10.81
CA CYS A 92 20.40 7.22 11.72
C CYS A 92 21.10 6.00 11.09
N ASN A 93 22.03 5.37 11.81
CA ASN A 93 22.78 4.23 11.29
C ASN A 93 21.91 2.99 10.99
N ASP A 94 20.81 2.85 11.72
CA ASP A 94 19.88 1.71 11.57
C ASP A 94 18.43 2.24 11.58
N PRO A 95 17.96 2.85 10.47
CA PRO A 95 16.60 3.35 10.39
C PRO A 95 15.61 2.19 10.38
N ILE A 96 14.46 2.39 11.02
CA ILE A 96 13.36 1.44 10.96
C ILE A 96 12.69 1.59 9.58
N ILE A 97 12.60 0.48 8.84
CA ILE A 97 11.95 0.43 7.53
C ILE A 97 10.81 -0.57 7.62
N LEU A 98 9.60 -0.10 7.38
CA LEU A 98 8.38 -0.91 7.42
C LEU A 98 7.79 -1.00 6.02
N ILE A 99 7.59 -2.22 5.51
CA ILE A 99 7.07 -2.50 4.18
C ILE A 99 5.72 -3.18 4.33
N GLU A 100 4.69 -2.69 3.62
CA GLU A 100 3.33 -3.21 3.66
C GLU A 100 2.83 -3.41 5.10
N LYS A 101 3.07 -2.41 5.94
CA LYS A 101 2.76 -2.49 7.36
C LYS A 101 1.31 -2.08 7.64
N ARG A 102 0.58 -2.98 8.30
CA ARG A 102 -0.74 -2.64 8.84
C ARG A 102 -0.60 -1.61 9.96
N LEU A 103 -1.34 -0.53 9.84
CA LEU A 103 -1.41 0.55 10.80
C LEU A 103 -2.78 0.54 11.48
N ASP A 104 -2.77 0.62 12.79
CA ASP A 104 -3.98 0.75 13.61
C ASP A 104 -4.06 2.19 14.10
N PHE A 105 -5.10 2.89 13.70
CA PHE A 105 -5.42 4.24 14.17
C PHE A 105 -6.84 4.32 14.76
N SER A 106 -7.30 3.21 15.34
CA SER A 106 -8.60 3.10 16.00
C SER A 106 -8.76 4.05 17.18
N CYS A 107 -7.66 4.54 17.75
CA CYS A 107 -7.69 5.57 18.81
C CYS A 107 -8.17 6.94 18.30
N TYR A 108 -8.10 7.21 17.00
CA TYR A 108 -8.55 8.45 16.37
C TYR A 108 -9.84 8.28 15.57
N VAL A 109 -9.98 7.12 14.94
CA VAL A 109 -11.12 6.81 14.07
C VAL A 109 -11.66 5.44 14.45
N PRO A 110 -12.94 5.30 14.82
CA PRO A 110 -13.53 4.01 15.22
C PRO A 110 -13.23 2.90 14.20
N ASP A 111 -12.66 1.80 14.69
CA ASP A 111 -12.23 0.65 13.86
C ASP A 111 -11.32 1.02 12.69
N GLY A 112 -10.59 2.14 12.81
CA GLY A 112 -9.71 2.67 11.78
C GLY A 112 -8.42 1.86 11.66
N PHE A 113 -8.13 1.40 10.45
CA PHE A 113 -6.87 0.78 10.08
C PHE A 113 -6.56 1.02 8.60
N GLY A 114 -5.32 0.81 8.24
CA GLY A 114 -4.87 0.88 6.87
C GLY A 114 -3.54 0.15 6.70
N THR A 115 -3.03 0.12 5.50
CA THR A 115 -1.71 -0.42 5.19
C THR A 115 -0.83 0.67 4.62
N GLY A 116 0.35 0.87 5.20
CA GLY A 116 1.38 1.74 4.65
C GLY A 116 2.29 0.94 3.73
N ASP A 117 2.51 1.43 2.51
CA ASP A 117 3.31 0.74 1.50
C ASP A 117 4.79 0.68 1.92
N CYS A 118 5.34 1.81 2.34
CA CYS A 118 6.67 1.92 2.92
C CYS A 118 6.74 3.10 3.89
N LEU A 119 7.24 2.82 5.09
CA LEU A 119 7.42 3.79 6.17
C LEU A 119 8.86 3.79 6.66
#